data_e9e73f415671b98eb1d0e496b833d871
#
_entry.id   e9e73f415671b98eb1d0e496b833d871
#
_cell.length_a   1.000
_cell.length_b   1.000
_cell.length_c   1.000
_cell.angle_alpha   90.00
_cell.angle_beta   90.00
_cell.angle_gamma   90.00
#
_symmetry.space_group_name_H-M   'P 1'
#
loop_
_entity.id
_entity.type
_entity.pdbx_description
1 polymer ?
#
loop_
_entity_poly.entity_id
_entity_poly.type
_entity_poly.pdbx_seq_one_letter_code
_entity_poly.pdbx_strand_id
1 'polypeptide(L)'
;MKTAETTTMTAKKQPILKQPRALSSNPQMVFLRARIFLLIGFTFILPLLSRAEPEPAADARPRLAVPFTETSPALQADPKEEIWQKAAIIPRLGLAINPDKKGPEPLPTEVRLLWQAETLYVRFISVGPGFHVPYGNKHDAKHYEGDVVEIFLDPVGDARQLIELQVNPEGGVLDLMFLATATPQSGPYRMLTHEFLQRDWWTRQEWNFKELRVANSRHPLPDGSTQWIADIAIPAKEILRRRGQEKLSPGEFKANFLRYAGAVDPATGKRSEELFMNWSPVRHGCPHLSPEALGTLVLEKADPPK
;
A
#
# COMPACT_ATOMS: atom_id res chain seq x y z
N MET A 1 -22.00 -11.15 -55.80
CA MET A 1 -22.76 -11.96 -54.86
C MET A 1 -21.82 -12.90 -54.14
N LYS A 2 -21.45 -12.63 -52.90
CA LYS A 2 -20.74 -13.56 -52.01
C LYS A 2 -21.56 -13.62 -50.73
N THR A 3 -22.08 -14.79 -50.45
CA THR A 3 -22.91 -15.16 -49.31
C THR A 3 -22.07 -15.15 -48.04
N ALA A 4 -22.56 -14.46 -46.97
CA ALA A 4 -21.97 -14.48 -45.65
C ALA A 4 -22.45 -15.73 -44.89
N GLU A 5 -21.52 -16.54 -44.43
CA GLU A 5 -21.74 -17.66 -43.50
C GLU A 5 -21.77 -17.12 -42.05
N THR A 6 -22.89 -17.34 -41.40
CA THR A 6 -23.06 -17.03 -39.98
C THR A 6 -22.64 -18.23 -39.15
N THR A 7 -21.52 -18.12 -38.44
CA THR A 7 -21.06 -19.16 -37.51
C THR A 7 -21.71 -18.94 -36.14
N THR A 8 -22.60 -19.86 -35.77
CA THR A 8 -23.25 -19.90 -34.46
C THR A 8 -22.32 -20.56 -33.42
N MET A 9 -21.82 -19.80 -32.44
CA MET A 9 -21.07 -20.35 -31.31
C MET A 9 -22.02 -20.92 -30.25
N THR A 10 -21.97 -22.22 -30.05
CA THR A 10 -22.65 -22.94 -28.97
C THR A 10 -21.87 -22.83 -27.69
N ALA A 11 -22.45 -22.25 -26.65
CA ALA A 11 -21.89 -22.16 -25.32
C ALA A 11 -21.84 -23.53 -24.64
N LYS A 12 -20.65 -24.01 -24.29
CA LYS A 12 -20.43 -25.20 -23.46
C LYS A 12 -20.74 -24.87 -21.99
N LYS A 13 -21.73 -25.56 -21.42
CA LYS A 13 -22.02 -25.56 -19.98
C LYS A 13 -20.89 -26.23 -19.21
N GLN A 14 -20.35 -25.56 -18.21
CA GLN A 14 -19.43 -26.12 -17.23
C GLN A 14 -20.17 -26.95 -16.17
N PRO A 15 -19.60 -28.03 -15.65
CA PRO A 15 -20.24 -28.87 -14.64
C PRO A 15 -20.20 -28.23 -13.25
N ILE A 16 -21.33 -28.34 -12.56
CA ILE A 16 -21.55 -27.90 -11.19
C ILE A 16 -20.83 -28.88 -10.24
N LEU A 17 -19.84 -28.39 -9.49
CA LEU A 17 -19.19 -29.13 -8.41
C LEU A 17 -20.14 -29.23 -7.21
N LYS A 18 -20.49 -30.48 -6.84
CA LYS A 18 -21.28 -30.80 -5.66
C LYS A 18 -20.45 -30.60 -4.38
N GLN A 19 -20.97 -29.83 -3.44
CA GLN A 19 -20.42 -29.68 -2.10
C GLN A 19 -20.60 -30.98 -1.26
N PRO A 20 -19.65 -31.32 -0.39
CA PRO A 20 -19.82 -32.46 0.55
C PRO A 20 -20.72 -32.08 1.72
N ARG A 21 -21.60 -33.02 2.07
CA ARG A 21 -22.54 -32.97 3.20
C ARG A 21 -21.80 -32.94 4.53
N ALA A 22 -22.21 -32.06 5.43
CA ALA A 22 -21.82 -32.03 6.83
C ALA A 22 -22.32 -33.28 7.58
N LEU A 23 -21.42 -33.91 8.33
CA LEU A 23 -21.72 -34.99 9.28
C LEU A 23 -22.19 -34.38 10.60
N SER A 24 -23.40 -34.73 10.97
CA SER A 24 -24.03 -34.50 12.27
C SER A 24 -23.36 -35.38 13.34
N SER A 25 -22.82 -34.83 14.41
CA SER A 25 -22.41 -35.53 15.60
C SER A 25 -23.23 -35.06 16.80
N ASN A 26 -23.98 -36.01 17.34
CA ASN A 26 -24.82 -35.90 18.52
C ASN A 26 -23.96 -36.18 19.78
N PRO A 27 -23.97 -35.35 20.84
CA PRO A 27 -23.36 -35.73 22.10
C PRO A 27 -24.39 -36.27 23.08
N GLN A 28 -24.27 -37.52 23.40
CA GLN A 28 -24.99 -38.13 24.57
C GLN A 28 -24.25 -37.75 25.85
N MET A 29 -25.02 -37.22 26.80
CA MET A 29 -24.66 -37.01 28.20
C MET A 29 -24.45 -38.35 28.93
N VAL A 30 -23.36 -38.44 29.68
CA VAL A 30 -23.20 -39.44 30.75
C VAL A 30 -22.95 -38.69 32.06
N PHE A 31 -23.94 -38.76 32.94
CA PHE A 31 -23.82 -38.34 34.33
C PHE A 31 -23.11 -39.43 35.13
N LEU A 32 -22.00 -39.12 35.78
CA LEU A 32 -21.43 -39.94 36.83
C LEU A 32 -21.33 -39.14 38.13
N ARG A 33 -22.11 -39.53 39.12
CA ARG A 33 -22.06 -39.01 40.49
C ARG A 33 -20.89 -39.67 41.23
N ALA A 34 -19.96 -38.88 41.75
CA ALA A 34 -19.06 -39.32 42.84
C ALA A 34 -19.05 -38.24 43.93
N ARG A 35 -19.53 -38.67 45.10
CA ARG A 35 -19.33 -37.99 46.40
C ARG A 35 -17.92 -38.31 46.86
N ILE A 36 -17.17 -37.34 47.38
CA ILE A 36 -16.09 -37.57 48.36
C ILE A 36 -15.69 -36.28 49.05
N PHE A 37 -15.78 -36.27 50.35
CA PHE A 37 -15.02 -35.66 51.44
C PHE A 37 -14.49 -34.24 51.38
N LEU A 38 -15.01 -33.49 52.32
CA LEU A 38 -14.55 -32.20 52.83
C LEU A 38 -13.21 -32.35 53.58
N LEU A 39 -12.17 -31.72 53.12
CA LEU A 39 -10.95 -31.43 53.89
C LEU A 39 -10.69 -29.92 53.77
N ILE A 40 -10.93 -29.21 54.90
CA ILE A 40 -10.68 -27.79 55.03
C ILE A 40 -9.20 -27.59 55.19
N GLY A 41 -8.51 -27.24 54.11
CA GLY A 41 -7.18 -26.70 54.13
C GLY A 41 -7.24 -25.20 53.82
N PHE A 42 -7.03 -24.37 54.83
CA PHE A 42 -6.85 -22.92 54.67
C PHE A 42 -5.51 -22.67 53.95
N THR A 43 -5.54 -22.66 52.64
CA THR A 43 -4.43 -22.16 51.86
C THR A 43 -4.67 -20.69 51.55
N PHE A 44 -3.82 -19.84 52.10
CA PHE A 44 -3.73 -18.45 51.76
C PHE A 44 -3.41 -18.34 50.26
N ILE A 45 -4.42 -18.13 49.42
CA ILE A 45 -4.21 -17.74 48.02
C ILE A 45 -3.90 -16.25 48.04
N LEU A 46 -2.61 -15.92 48.01
CA LEU A 46 -2.19 -14.60 47.56
C LEU A 46 -2.77 -14.43 46.13
N PRO A 47 -3.50 -13.33 45.86
CA PRO A 47 -3.83 -13.01 44.50
C PRO A 47 -2.50 -12.70 43.82
N LEU A 48 -2.06 -13.60 42.93
CA LEU A 48 -1.12 -13.24 41.88
C LEU A 48 -1.84 -12.12 41.10
N LEU A 49 -1.50 -10.89 41.45
CA LEU A 49 -1.72 -9.74 40.59
C LEU A 49 -0.98 -10.08 39.29
N SER A 50 -1.68 -10.72 38.39
CA SER A 50 -1.28 -10.81 36.98
C SER A 50 -1.09 -9.36 36.55
N ARG A 51 0.15 -8.90 36.56
CA ARG A 51 0.55 -7.66 35.97
C ARG A 51 0.23 -7.87 34.48
N ALA A 52 -0.92 -7.38 34.04
CA ALA A 52 -1.22 -7.31 32.63
C ALA A 52 0.01 -6.63 31.99
N GLU A 53 0.72 -7.37 31.16
CA GLU A 53 1.75 -6.72 30.35
C GLU A 53 1.06 -5.55 29.65
N PRO A 54 1.68 -4.37 29.67
CA PRO A 54 1.10 -3.21 28.98
C PRO A 54 0.87 -3.67 27.54
N GLU A 55 -0.38 -3.59 27.09
CA GLU A 55 -0.71 -3.77 25.69
C GLU A 55 0.31 -2.97 24.89
N PRO A 56 0.98 -3.57 23.88
CA PRO A 56 1.98 -2.84 23.12
C PRO A 56 1.32 -1.56 22.63
N ALA A 57 1.91 -0.43 22.99
CA ALA A 57 1.40 0.91 22.69
C ALA A 57 0.92 0.91 21.25
N ALA A 58 -0.34 1.28 21.03
CA ALA A 58 -0.97 1.27 19.72
C ALA A 58 0.04 1.86 18.72
N ASP A 59 0.49 1.07 17.76
CA ASP A 59 1.57 1.36 16.82
C ASP A 59 1.46 2.80 16.34
N ALA A 60 2.31 3.67 16.84
CA ALA A 60 2.31 5.05 16.44
C ALA A 60 2.64 5.10 14.95
N ARG A 61 1.63 5.40 14.12
CA ARG A 61 1.84 5.50 12.67
C ARG A 61 2.88 6.57 12.37
N PRO A 62 3.76 6.35 11.40
CA PRO A 62 4.82 7.30 11.10
C PRO A 62 4.24 8.65 10.66
N ARG A 63 4.98 9.70 11.00
CA ARG A 63 4.67 11.08 10.63
C ARG A 63 5.88 11.66 9.93
N LEU A 64 5.67 12.39 8.86
CA LEU A 64 6.73 13.03 8.09
C LEU A 64 6.37 14.49 7.85
N ALA A 65 7.21 15.40 8.34
CA ALA A 65 7.15 16.80 8.00
C ALA A 65 7.71 17.00 6.58
N VAL A 66 6.91 17.59 5.70
CA VAL A 66 7.26 17.81 4.29
C VAL A 66 7.48 19.31 4.07
N PRO A 67 8.70 19.74 3.71
CA PRO A 67 9.00 21.15 3.55
C PRO A 67 8.37 21.72 2.27
N PHE A 68 7.99 22.99 2.35
CA PHE A 68 7.62 23.80 1.20
C PHE A 68 8.87 24.11 0.36
N THR A 69 8.71 24.17 -0.95
CA THR A 69 9.76 24.62 -1.86
C THR A 69 9.27 25.76 -2.76
N GLU A 70 10.07 26.80 -2.93
CA GLU A 70 9.79 27.88 -3.87
C GLU A 70 10.11 27.48 -5.31
N THR A 71 11.10 26.60 -5.47
CA THR A 71 11.56 26.12 -6.78
C THR A 71 11.00 24.75 -7.07
N SER A 72 10.40 24.57 -8.23
CA SER A 72 9.93 23.27 -8.69
C SER A 72 11.10 22.35 -9.06
N PRO A 73 11.09 21.08 -8.66
CA PRO A 73 12.00 20.08 -9.22
C PRO A 73 11.87 20.00 -10.75
N ALA A 74 12.98 19.77 -11.44
CA ALA A 74 13.01 19.70 -12.90
C ALA A 74 12.31 18.45 -13.47
N LEU A 75 12.08 17.42 -12.63
CA LEU A 75 11.47 16.13 -12.99
C LEU A 75 12.22 15.45 -14.15
N GLN A 76 13.51 15.28 -13.97
CA GLN A 76 14.38 14.59 -14.92
C GLN A 76 14.90 13.25 -14.39
N ALA A 77 14.54 12.91 -13.15
CA ALA A 77 15.05 11.75 -12.43
C ALA A 77 16.60 11.76 -12.39
N ASP A 78 17.22 12.96 -12.37
CA ASP A 78 18.66 13.13 -12.27
C ASP A 78 19.09 12.91 -10.81
N PRO A 79 20.01 11.94 -10.52
CA PRO A 79 20.50 11.70 -9.16
C PRO A 79 21.24 12.91 -8.57
N LYS A 80 21.71 13.85 -9.41
CA LYS A 80 22.47 15.02 -8.99
C LYS A 80 21.63 16.28 -8.78
N GLU A 81 20.33 16.21 -8.99
CA GLU A 81 19.45 17.38 -8.85
C GLU A 81 19.37 17.82 -7.38
N GLU A 82 19.98 18.98 -7.08
CA GLU A 82 20.24 19.46 -5.72
C GLU A 82 18.99 19.80 -4.91
N ILE A 83 17.88 20.16 -5.57
CA ILE A 83 16.64 20.53 -4.88
C ILE A 83 16.18 19.43 -3.92
N TRP A 84 16.42 18.18 -4.28
CA TRP A 84 16.04 17.02 -3.48
C TRP A 84 16.85 16.84 -2.19
N GLN A 85 17.95 17.59 -2.01
CA GLN A 85 18.69 17.62 -0.74
C GLN A 85 17.90 18.35 0.36
N LYS A 86 16.94 19.19 -0.01
CA LYS A 86 16.06 19.92 0.92
C LYS A 86 14.77 19.16 1.24
N ALA A 87 14.55 18.03 0.60
CA ALA A 87 13.34 17.25 0.75
C ALA A 87 13.25 16.53 2.11
N ALA A 88 12.03 16.29 2.57
CA ALA A 88 11.81 15.30 3.62
C ALA A 88 12.21 13.91 3.11
N ILE A 89 12.81 13.10 3.97
CA ILE A 89 13.37 11.80 3.59
C ILE A 89 12.72 10.67 4.40
N ILE A 90 12.21 9.67 3.69
CA ILE A 90 11.95 8.33 4.21
C ILE A 90 13.16 7.48 3.79
N PRO A 91 14.08 7.16 4.70
CA PRO A 91 15.38 6.59 4.32
C PRO A 91 15.30 5.13 3.86
N ARG A 92 14.22 4.44 4.23
CA ARG A 92 13.98 3.03 3.85
C ARG A 92 12.51 2.67 4.03
N LEU A 93 12.05 1.74 3.21
CA LEU A 93 10.78 1.06 3.40
C LEU A 93 11.00 -0.27 4.12
N GLY A 94 10.07 -0.64 5.01
CA GLY A 94 10.06 -1.95 5.68
C GLY A 94 9.20 -2.96 4.94
N LEU A 95 9.25 -4.24 5.33
CA LEU A 95 8.34 -5.24 4.77
C LEU A 95 6.89 -4.98 5.21
N ALA A 96 5.97 -5.06 4.26
CA ALA A 96 4.55 -4.78 4.47
C ALA A 96 3.84 -5.84 5.29
N ILE A 97 4.17 -7.09 5.05
CA ILE A 97 3.45 -8.23 5.59
C ILE A 97 4.29 -8.88 6.68
N ASN A 98 3.77 -8.82 7.91
CA ASN A 98 4.30 -9.52 9.06
C ASN A 98 5.73 -9.09 9.45
N PRO A 99 5.89 -7.94 10.11
CA PRO A 99 7.19 -7.42 10.55
C PRO A 99 7.93 -8.40 11.51
N ASP A 100 7.22 -9.33 12.13
CA ASP A 100 7.76 -10.33 13.06
C ASP A 100 8.26 -11.61 12.38
N LYS A 101 7.98 -11.79 11.08
CA LYS A 101 8.54 -12.91 10.31
C LYS A 101 9.95 -12.54 9.83
N LYS A 102 10.89 -13.43 10.06
CA LYS A 102 12.16 -13.43 9.34
C LYS A 102 11.86 -13.67 7.86
N GLY A 103 11.79 -12.58 7.12
CA GLY A 103 11.68 -12.57 5.67
C GLY A 103 13.01 -12.17 5.05
N PRO A 104 13.08 -12.11 3.71
CA PRO A 104 14.23 -11.52 3.04
C PRO A 104 14.39 -10.06 3.43
N GLU A 105 15.62 -9.55 3.36
CA GLU A 105 15.86 -8.12 3.63
C GLU A 105 15.14 -7.26 2.58
N PRO A 106 14.53 -6.14 3.01
CA PRO A 106 13.94 -5.19 2.09
C PRO A 106 14.99 -4.63 1.11
N LEU A 107 14.64 -4.51 -0.15
CA LEU A 107 15.51 -3.85 -1.11
C LEU A 107 15.62 -2.36 -0.80
N PRO A 108 16.83 -1.77 -0.91
CA PRO A 108 17.03 -0.36 -0.62
C PRO A 108 16.06 0.52 -1.41
N THR A 109 15.30 1.31 -0.68
CA THR A 109 14.32 2.23 -1.26
C THR A 109 14.21 3.45 -0.37
N GLU A 110 14.56 4.60 -0.90
CA GLU A 110 14.41 5.91 -0.27
C GLU A 110 13.30 6.68 -0.96
N VAL A 111 12.53 7.45 -0.19
CA VAL A 111 11.49 8.34 -0.73
C VAL A 111 11.77 9.76 -0.26
N ARG A 112 11.70 10.72 -1.17
CA ARG A 112 11.87 12.14 -0.90
C ARG A 112 10.62 12.92 -1.26
N LEU A 113 10.27 13.90 -0.43
CA LEU A 113 9.06 14.70 -0.61
C LEU A 113 9.33 16.20 -0.50
N LEU A 114 8.71 16.95 -1.40
CA LEU A 114 8.59 18.39 -1.38
C LEU A 114 7.17 18.79 -1.75
N TRP A 115 6.74 20.00 -1.42
CA TRP A 115 5.44 20.47 -1.86
C TRP A 115 5.44 21.96 -2.25
N GLN A 116 4.54 22.28 -3.15
CA GLN A 116 4.11 23.64 -3.52
C GLN A 116 2.58 23.69 -3.49
N ALA A 117 2.02 24.87 -3.62
CA ALA A 117 0.57 25.01 -3.56
C ALA A 117 -0.15 24.14 -4.60
N GLU A 118 0.38 24.02 -5.81
CA GLU A 118 -0.24 23.29 -6.91
C GLU A 118 0.20 21.82 -7.03
N THR A 119 1.26 21.41 -6.29
CA THR A 119 1.90 20.11 -6.56
C THR A 119 2.53 19.49 -5.31
N LEU A 120 2.29 18.20 -5.11
CA LEU A 120 3.09 17.34 -4.25
C LEU A 120 4.15 16.66 -5.12
N TYR A 121 5.41 16.83 -4.77
CA TYR A 121 6.54 16.18 -5.45
C TYR A 121 7.03 14.99 -4.64
N VAL A 122 7.19 13.87 -5.31
CA VAL A 122 7.69 12.63 -4.72
C VAL A 122 8.81 12.08 -5.60
N ARG A 123 9.95 11.75 -5.00
CA ARG A 123 11.04 11.01 -5.65
C ARG A 123 11.22 9.67 -4.95
N PHE A 124 11.19 8.59 -5.70
CA PHE A 124 11.67 7.29 -5.24
C PHE A 124 13.07 7.04 -5.77
N ILE A 125 13.94 6.52 -4.91
CA ILE A 125 15.27 6.03 -5.26
C ILE A 125 15.31 4.57 -4.85
N SER A 126 15.22 3.67 -5.81
CA SER A 126 15.06 2.24 -5.63
C SER A 126 16.27 1.48 -6.18
N VAL A 127 16.85 0.57 -5.41
CA VAL A 127 17.97 -0.26 -5.88
C VAL A 127 17.54 -1.72 -5.92
N GLY A 128 17.97 -2.45 -6.95
CA GLY A 128 17.67 -3.86 -7.10
C GLY A 128 18.56 -4.56 -8.13
N PRO A 129 18.58 -5.90 -8.13
CA PRO A 129 19.41 -6.69 -9.07
C PRO A 129 18.91 -6.61 -10.52
N GLY A 130 17.71 -6.08 -10.72
CA GLY A 130 17.03 -5.92 -11.99
C GLY A 130 15.58 -5.55 -11.73
N PHE A 131 14.81 -5.32 -12.80
CA PHE A 131 13.41 -4.96 -12.71
C PHE A 131 12.58 -5.80 -13.68
N HIS A 132 11.50 -6.39 -13.17
CA HIS A 132 10.49 -7.07 -13.96
C HIS A 132 9.38 -6.08 -14.33
N VAL A 133 9.23 -5.79 -15.63
CA VAL A 133 8.29 -4.79 -16.14
C VAL A 133 7.41 -5.39 -17.23
N PRO A 134 6.43 -6.23 -16.88
CA PRO A 134 5.70 -7.06 -17.87
C PRO A 134 4.83 -6.26 -18.85
N TYR A 135 4.49 -5.02 -18.50
CA TYR A 135 3.56 -4.20 -19.28
C TYR A 135 4.21 -2.98 -19.94
N GLY A 136 5.53 -2.79 -19.76
CA GLY A 136 6.23 -1.63 -20.32
C GLY A 136 5.65 -0.31 -19.80
N ASN A 137 5.56 0.68 -20.67
CA ASN A 137 5.05 2.02 -20.36
C ASN A 137 3.54 2.18 -20.59
N LYS A 138 2.78 1.11 -20.62
CA LYS A 138 1.31 1.18 -20.81
C LYS A 138 0.67 1.92 -19.65
N HIS A 139 -0.34 2.74 -19.96
CA HIS A 139 -1.24 3.33 -18.96
C HIS A 139 -2.30 2.31 -18.54
N ASP A 140 -2.73 2.34 -17.28
CA ASP A 140 -3.79 1.48 -16.71
C ASP A 140 -3.55 -0.03 -16.86
N ALA A 141 -2.30 -0.45 -16.93
CA ALA A 141 -1.95 -1.86 -16.89
C ALA A 141 -1.73 -2.32 -15.43
N LYS A 142 -1.71 -3.63 -15.22
CA LYS A 142 -1.54 -4.25 -13.89
C LYS A 142 -0.07 -4.19 -13.44
N HIS A 143 0.46 -2.98 -13.25
CA HIS A 143 1.87 -2.77 -12.91
C HIS A 143 2.29 -3.46 -11.62
N TYR A 144 1.37 -3.72 -10.69
CA TYR A 144 1.59 -4.48 -9.46
C TYR A 144 2.01 -5.95 -9.70
N GLU A 145 1.82 -6.48 -10.91
CA GLU A 145 2.37 -7.80 -11.30
C GLU A 145 3.87 -7.76 -11.60
N GLY A 146 4.48 -6.56 -11.64
CA GLY A 146 5.90 -6.29 -11.85
C GLY A 146 6.53 -5.46 -10.74
N ASP A 147 7.72 -4.93 -10.99
CA ASP A 147 8.36 -3.96 -10.12
C ASP A 147 7.67 -2.61 -10.27
N VAL A 148 7.27 -2.03 -9.14
CA VAL A 148 6.49 -0.80 -9.12
C VAL A 148 6.70 -0.05 -7.80
N VAL A 149 6.65 1.28 -7.84
CA VAL A 149 6.46 2.11 -6.65
C VAL A 149 5.03 2.59 -6.60
N GLU A 150 4.49 2.70 -5.40
CA GLU A 150 3.10 3.06 -5.19
C GLU A 150 2.95 4.18 -4.16
N ILE A 151 1.97 5.05 -4.38
CA ILE A 151 1.58 6.12 -3.48
C ILE A 151 0.10 5.98 -3.19
N PHE A 152 -0.23 5.88 -1.91
CA PHE A 152 -1.61 5.94 -1.44
C PHE A 152 -1.86 7.26 -0.73
N LEU A 153 -2.96 7.95 -1.08
CA LEU A 153 -3.34 9.23 -0.50
C LEU A 153 -4.78 9.19 -0.01
N ASP A 154 -5.00 9.62 1.23
CA ASP A 154 -6.30 9.98 1.76
C ASP A 154 -6.23 11.42 2.29
N PRO A 155 -6.55 12.40 1.46
CA PRO A 155 -6.39 13.81 1.83
C PRO A 155 -7.36 14.26 2.91
N VAL A 156 -8.48 13.56 3.10
CA VAL A 156 -9.47 13.88 4.14
C VAL A 156 -9.16 13.16 5.45
N GLY A 157 -8.57 11.97 5.38
CA GLY A 157 -8.24 11.13 6.53
C GLY A 157 -9.45 10.38 7.10
N ASP A 158 -10.52 10.24 6.31
CA ASP A 158 -11.76 9.57 6.74
C ASP A 158 -11.91 8.14 6.15
N ALA A 159 -10.89 7.68 5.46
CA ALA A 159 -10.82 6.37 4.81
C ALA A 159 -11.94 6.09 3.79
N ARG A 160 -12.65 7.13 3.33
CA ARG A 160 -13.74 6.98 2.35
C ARG A 160 -13.29 7.09 0.90
N GLN A 161 -12.14 7.70 0.69
CA GLN A 161 -11.53 7.80 -0.63
C GLN A 161 -10.04 7.62 -0.50
N LEU A 162 -9.52 6.62 -1.15
CA LEU A 162 -8.10 6.42 -1.34
C LEU A 162 -7.76 6.63 -2.80
N ILE A 163 -6.71 7.38 -3.07
CA ILE A 163 -6.10 7.51 -4.37
C ILE A 163 -4.89 6.61 -4.38
N GLU A 164 -4.78 5.76 -5.38
CA GLU A 164 -3.62 4.92 -5.63
C GLU A 164 -2.96 5.37 -6.93
N LEU A 165 -1.65 5.54 -6.87
CA LEU A 165 -0.81 5.85 -8.00
C LEU A 165 0.35 4.86 -8.04
N GLN A 166 0.47 4.11 -9.11
CA GLN A 166 1.57 3.21 -9.39
C GLN A 166 2.43 3.76 -10.53
N VAL A 167 3.74 3.64 -10.37
CA VAL A 167 4.72 3.97 -11.41
C VAL A 167 5.72 2.83 -11.51
N ASN A 168 5.97 2.36 -12.72
CA ASN A 168 6.96 1.30 -12.97
C ASN A 168 8.28 1.87 -13.56
N PRO A 169 9.36 1.08 -13.63
CA PRO A 169 10.66 1.53 -14.13
C PRO A 169 10.69 2.00 -15.60
N GLU A 170 9.67 1.75 -16.38
CA GLU A 170 9.55 2.19 -17.78
C GLU A 170 8.58 3.36 -17.96
N GLY A 171 8.07 3.94 -16.86
CA GLY A 171 7.15 5.07 -16.89
C GLY A 171 5.69 4.69 -17.14
N GLY A 172 5.36 3.39 -17.08
CA GLY A 172 3.97 2.97 -17.04
C GLY A 172 3.30 3.43 -15.76
N VAL A 173 2.09 3.94 -15.88
CA VAL A 173 1.29 4.49 -14.79
C VAL A 173 -0.02 3.71 -14.66
N LEU A 174 -0.39 3.37 -13.44
CA LEU A 174 -1.75 3.02 -13.07
C LEU A 174 -2.19 3.97 -11.97
N ASP A 175 -3.25 4.71 -12.21
CA ASP A 175 -3.84 5.60 -11.25
C ASP A 175 -5.35 5.33 -11.14
N LEU A 176 -5.79 5.17 -9.92
CA LEU A 176 -7.16 4.78 -9.66
C LEU A 176 -7.66 5.33 -8.31
N MET A 177 -8.96 5.29 -8.14
CA MET A 177 -9.62 5.76 -6.93
C MET A 177 -10.44 4.63 -6.31
N PHE A 178 -10.23 4.41 -5.02
CA PHE A 178 -11.09 3.56 -4.20
C PHE A 178 -12.10 4.44 -3.45
N LEU A 179 -13.37 4.07 -3.54
CA LEU A 179 -14.45 4.73 -2.80
C LEU A 179 -15.07 3.74 -1.83
N ALA A 180 -15.03 4.04 -0.54
CA ALA A 180 -15.72 3.27 0.47
C ALA A 180 -17.15 3.77 0.65
N THR A 181 -18.11 2.85 0.73
CA THR A 181 -19.53 3.18 0.97
C THR A 181 -19.82 3.40 2.46
N ALA A 182 -19.00 2.81 3.36
CA ALA A 182 -19.10 2.97 4.78
C ALA A 182 -17.73 3.34 5.36
N THR A 183 -17.72 4.04 6.50
CA THR A 183 -16.49 4.25 7.26
C THR A 183 -16.04 2.91 7.82
N PRO A 184 -14.78 2.49 7.60
CA PRO A 184 -14.26 1.29 8.22
C PRO A 184 -14.46 1.36 9.73
N GLN A 185 -15.00 0.31 10.31
CA GLN A 185 -15.14 0.25 11.77
C GLN A 185 -13.74 0.18 12.39
N SER A 186 -13.48 1.05 13.36
CA SER A 186 -12.29 0.96 14.18
C SER A 186 -12.32 -0.34 14.99
N GLY A 187 -11.36 -1.21 14.76
CA GLY A 187 -11.21 -2.48 15.46
C GLY A 187 -10.08 -3.31 14.88
N PRO A 188 -9.66 -4.39 15.53
CA PRO A 188 -8.70 -5.29 14.91
C PRO A 188 -9.35 -5.82 13.62
N TYR A 189 -8.82 -5.36 12.51
CA TYR A 189 -9.25 -5.80 11.18
C TYR A 189 -9.16 -7.32 11.14
N ARG A 190 -10.32 -7.97 11.17
CA ARG A 190 -10.39 -9.34 10.70
C ARG A 190 -10.03 -9.29 9.24
N MET A 191 -9.20 -10.22 8.79
CA MET A 191 -8.86 -10.40 7.38
C MET A 191 -10.12 -10.19 6.57
N LEU A 192 -10.15 -9.06 5.82
CA LEU A 192 -11.30 -8.72 5.02
C LEU A 192 -11.45 -9.80 3.97
N THR A 193 -12.55 -10.50 3.99
CA THR A 193 -12.84 -11.51 2.97
C THR A 193 -13.04 -10.81 1.64
N HIS A 194 -12.80 -11.51 0.56
CA HIS A 194 -13.07 -11.00 -0.78
C HIS A 194 -14.51 -10.44 -0.94
N GLU A 195 -15.47 -10.96 -0.19
CA GLU A 195 -16.84 -10.45 -0.13
C GLU A 195 -16.95 -9.06 0.50
N PHE A 196 -16.14 -8.75 1.51
CA PHE A 196 -16.12 -7.43 2.12
C PHE A 196 -15.61 -6.39 1.12
N LEU A 197 -14.56 -6.72 0.38
CA LEU A 197 -14.01 -5.87 -0.67
C LEU A 197 -15.03 -5.53 -1.76
N GLN A 198 -15.82 -6.50 -2.16
CA GLN A 198 -16.81 -6.30 -3.21
C GLN A 198 -18.02 -5.48 -2.75
N ARG A 199 -18.34 -5.47 -1.45
CA ARG A 199 -19.52 -4.77 -0.92
C ARG A 199 -19.26 -3.33 -0.57
N ASP A 200 -18.07 -3.02 -0.02
CA ASP A 200 -17.82 -1.75 0.65
C ASP A 200 -16.84 -0.83 -0.10
N TRP A 201 -16.19 -1.35 -1.14
CA TRP A 201 -15.23 -0.58 -1.94
C TRP A 201 -15.57 -0.61 -3.42
N TRP A 202 -15.55 0.59 -4.02
CA TRP A 202 -15.69 0.76 -5.45
C TRP A 202 -14.37 1.25 -6.01
N THR A 203 -13.82 0.51 -6.96
CA THR A 203 -12.64 0.92 -7.69
C THR A 203 -13.04 1.65 -8.95
N ARG A 204 -12.58 2.88 -9.10
CA ARG A 204 -12.75 3.71 -10.29
C ARG A 204 -11.45 3.65 -11.10
N GLN A 205 -11.33 2.61 -11.92
CA GLN A 205 -10.16 2.42 -12.79
C GLN A 205 -10.12 3.39 -13.98
N GLU A 206 -11.26 3.90 -14.36
CA GLU A 206 -11.38 4.93 -15.42
C GLU A 206 -11.01 6.34 -14.93
N TRP A 207 -10.71 6.50 -13.62
CA TRP A 207 -10.28 7.77 -13.09
C TRP A 207 -8.78 7.93 -13.29
N ASN A 208 -8.37 9.07 -13.80
CA ASN A 208 -6.97 9.37 -14.07
C ASN A 208 -6.62 10.75 -13.51
N PHE A 209 -5.38 10.90 -13.05
CA PHE A 209 -4.82 12.19 -12.75
C PHE A 209 -4.68 13.03 -14.02
N LYS A 210 -5.32 14.17 -14.05
CA LYS A 210 -5.02 15.17 -15.06
C LYS A 210 -3.70 15.86 -14.70
N GLU A 211 -2.84 16.06 -15.66
CA GLU A 211 -1.57 16.80 -15.49
C GLU A 211 -0.55 16.09 -14.56
N LEU A 212 -0.71 14.79 -14.28
CA LEU A 212 0.35 14.01 -13.65
C LEU A 212 1.60 14.05 -14.51
N ARG A 213 2.75 14.30 -13.88
CA ARG A 213 4.03 14.23 -14.56
C ARG A 213 4.93 13.23 -13.87
N VAL A 214 5.53 12.36 -14.68
CA VAL A 214 6.44 11.31 -14.22
C VAL A 214 7.71 11.34 -15.07
N ALA A 215 8.86 11.25 -14.43
CA ALA A 215 10.13 11.02 -15.08
C ALA A 215 10.84 9.84 -14.43
N ASN A 216 11.51 9.03 -15.23
CA ASN A 216 12.25 7.85 -14.79
C ASN A 216 13.66 7.82 -15.35
N SER A 217 14.60 7.34 -14.56
CA SER A 217 15.96 7.02 -15.00
C SER A 217 16.47 5.74 -14.34
N ARG A 218 17.39 5.07 -14.99
CA ARG A 218 18.06 3.87 -14.47
C ARG A 218 19.58 4.03 -14.57
N HIS A 219 20.29 3.76 -13.50
CA HIS A 219 21.73 3.92 -13.38
C HIS A 219 22.37 2.62 -12.90
N PRO A 220 23.19 1.96 -13.70
CA PRO A 220 23.97 0.82 -13.24
C PRO A 220 24.90 1.22 -12.09
N LEU A 221 24.99 0.38 -11.06
CA LEU A 221 25.88 0.57 -9.93
C LEU A 221 27.11 -0.37 -10.01
N PRO A 222 28.22 -0.02 -9.34
CA PRO A 222 29.46 -0.79 -9.41
C PRO A 222 29.35 -2.24 -8.91
N ASP A 223 28.38 -2.53 -8.04
CA ASP A 223 28.11 -3.88 -7.51
C ASP A 223 27.25 -4.76 -8.45
N GLY A 224 26.92 -4.25 -9.62
CA GLY A 224 26.08 -4.94 -10.62
C GLY A 224 24.58 -4.75 -10.41
N SER A 225 24.17 -4.09 -9.34
CA SER A 225 22.78 -3.67 -9.16
C SER A 225 22.42 -2.46 -10.02
N THR A 226 21.15 -2.11 -10.06
CA THR A 226 20.66 -0.94 -10.79
C THR A 226 19.88 -0.04 -9.84
N GLN A 227 20.20 1.25 -9.85
CA GLN A 227 19.40 2.27 -9.22
C GLN A 227 18.33 2.75 -10.21
N TRP A 228 17.09 2.79 -9.76
CA TRP A 228 15.96 3.39 -10.47
C TRP A 228 15.48 4.61 -9.69
N ILE A 229 15.38 5.75 -10.37
CA ILE A 229 14.81 6.98 -9.83
C ILE A 229 13.50 7.25 -10.56
N ALA A 230 12.44 7.50 -9.80
CA ALA A 230 11.15 7.96 -10.29
C ALA A 230 10.82 9.31 -9.64
N ASP A 231 10.71 10.35 -10.45
CA ASP A 231 10.21 11.67 -10.07
C ASP A 231 8.74 11.77 -10.45
N ILE A 232 7.91 12.14 -9.50
CA ILE A 232 6.46 12.18 -9.65
C ILE A 232 5.97 13.54 -9.15
N ALA A 233 5.29 14.30 -10.03
CA ALA A 233 4.63 15.55 -9.66
C ALA A 233 3.11 15.34 -9.70
N ILE A 234 2.49 15.30 -8.52
CA ILE A 234 1.09 14.99 -8.32
C ILE A 234 0.30 16.30 -8.18
N PRO A 235 -0.66 16.59 -9.09
CA PRO A 235 -1.44 17.81 -9.03
C PRO A 235 -2.32 17.88 -7.79
N ALA A 236 -2.23 19.00 -7.05
CA ALA A 236 -2.99 19.24 -5.82
C ALA A 236 -4.50 19.18 -6.02
N LYS A 237 -4.97 19.71 -7.14
CA LYS A 237 -6.40 19.80 -7.48
C LYS A 237 -7.08 18.44 -7.46
N GLU A 238 -6.45 17.41 -7.99
CA GLU A 238 -7.01 16.06 -8.02
C GLU A 238 -6.95 15.40 -6.63
N ILE A 239 -5.88 15.62 -5.86
CA ILE A 239 -5.76 15.12 -4.48
C ILE A 239 -6.87 15.72 -3.60
N LEU A 240 -7.10 17.03 -3.72
CA LEU A 240 -7.96 17.80 -2.82
C LEU A 240 -9.41 17.93 -3.27
N ARG A 241 -9.79 17.26 -4.35
CA ARG A 241 -11.13 17.37 -4.95
C ARG A 241 -12.27 17.21 -3.94
N ARG A 242 -12.17 16.23 -3.02
CA ARG A 242 -13.18 16.05 -1.97
C ARG A 242 -13.22 17.15 -0.92
N ARG A 243 -12.10 17.87 -0.75
CA ARG A 243 -12.07 19.04 0.14
C ARG A 243 -12.63 20.31 -0.53
N GLY A 244 -12.96 20.24 -1.81
CA GLY A 244 -13.34 21.43 -2.60
C GLY A 244 -12.21 22.45 -2.71
N GLN A 245 -10.96 22.00 -2.62
CA GLN A 245 -9.74 22.81 -2.68
C GLN A 245 -8.97 22.48 -3.95
N GLU A 246 -8.23 23.46 -4.47
CA GLU A 246 -7.38 23.27 -5.64
C GLU A 246 -5.90 23.37 -5.31
N LYS A 247 -5.55 23.89 -4.13
CA LYS A 247 -4.19 24.14 -3.68
C LYS A 247 -3.91 23.48 -2.34
N LEU A 248 -2.75 22.88 -2.23
CA LEU A 248 -2.19 22.45 -0.95
C LEU A 248 -1.94 23.66 -0.05
N SER A 249 -2.07 23.44 1.23
CA SER A 249 -1.75 24.41 2.28
C SER A 249 -1.12 23.67 3.47
N PRO A 250 -0.43 24.35 4.36
CA PRO A 250 0.07 23.76 5.59
C PRO A 250 -1.04 22.99 6.32
N GLY A 251 -0.73 21.78 6.74
CA GLY A 251 -1.71 20.88 7.34
C GLY A 251 -1.36 19.42 7.18
N GLU A 252 -2.29 18.55 7.48
CA GLU A 252 -2.06 17.11 7.49
C GLU A 252 -2.98 16.38 6.52
N PHE A 253 -2.47 15.30 5.95
CA PHE A 253 -3.26 14.27 5.29
C PHE A 253 -2.58 12.90 5.38
N LYS A 254 -3.35 11.85 5.13
CA LYS A 254 -2.88 10.48 5.24
C LYS A 254 -2.26 10.01 3.94
N ALA A 255 -1.14 9.28 4.06
CA ALA A 255 -0.43 8.72 2.91
C ALA A 255 0.30 7.43 3.28
N ASN A 256 0.63 6.64 2.26
CA ASN A 256 1.63 5.59 2.36
C ASN A 256 2.45 5.53 1.07
N PHE A 257 3.69 5.06 1.19
CA PHE A 257 4.62 4.90 0.08
C PHE A 257 5.09 3.45 0.09
N LEU A 258 4.99 2.81 -1.06
CA LEU A 258 5.25 1.40 -1.19
C LEU A 258 6.18 1.10 -2.35
N ARG A 259 6.77 -0.08 -2.32
CA ARG A 259 7.44 -0.68 -3.47
C ARG A 259 7.10 -2.16 -3.51
N TYR A 260 6.66 -2.63 -4.67
CA TYR A 260 6.65 -4.05 -5.00
C TYR A 260 7.88 -4.34 -5.83
N ALA A 261 8.64 -5.33 -5.42
CA ALA A 261 9.88 -5.70 -6.06
C ALA A 261 10.20 -7.17 -5.79
N GLY A 262 11.28 -7.66 -6.34
CA GLY A 262 11.79 -9.00 -6.03
C GLY A 262 13.01 -9.34 -6.83
N ALA A 263 13.54 -10.54 -6.59
CA ALA A 263 14.58 -11.07 -7.42
C ALA A 263 14.03 -11.41 -8.83
N VAL A 264 14.75 -11.02 -9.86
CA VAL A 264 14.42 -11.35 -11.24
C VAL A 264 15.15 -12.63 -11.62
N ASP A 265 14.42 -13.65 -12.04
CA ASP A 265 14.99 -14.87 -12.60
C ASP A 265 15.65 -14.52 -13.95
N PRO A 266 16.97 -14.67 -14.07
CA PRO A 266 17.69 -14.27 -15.29
C PRO A 266 17.32 -15.11 -16.52
N ALA A 267 16.80 -16.32 -16.32
CA ALA A 267 16.40 -17.19 -17.43
C ALA A 267 15.04 -16.84 -18.02
N THR A 268 14.12 -16.39 -17.17
CA THR A 268 12.74 -16.09 -17.56
C THR A 268 12.42 -14.61 -17.62
N GLY A 269 13.25 -13.76 -17.00
CA GLY A 269 13.00 -12.33 -16.80
C GLY A 269 11.82 -12.04 -15.88
N LYS A 270 11.31 -13.04 -15.18
CA LYS A 270 10.17 -12.90 -14.27
C LYS A 270 10.65 -12.70 -12.84
N ARG A 271 9.82 -12.02 -12.05
CA ARG A 271 10.03 -11.88 -10.61
C ARG A 271 9.84 -13.25 -9.95
N SER A 272 10.88 -13.76 -9.29
CA SER A 272 10.88 -15.08 -8.62
C SER A 272 10.43 -15.00 -7.17
N GLU A 273 10.56 -13.83 -6.56
CA GLU A 273 10.20 -13.56 -5.19
C GLU A 273 9.50 -12.19 -5.12
N GLU A 274 8.43 -12.10 -4.35
CA GLU A 274 7.69 -10.86 -4.19
C GLU A 274 7.98 -10.25 -2.85
N LEU A 275 8.46 -9.00 -2.87
CA LEU A 275 8.68 -8.16 -1.70
C LEU A 275 7.70 -7.00 -1.74
N PHE A 276 6.87 -6.96 -0.70
CA PHE A 276 5.96 -5.84 -0.48
C PHE A 276 6.56 -4.97 0.62
N MET A 277 7.02 -3.79 0.25
CA MET A 277 7.67 -2.85 1.14
C MET A 277 6.84 -1.58 1.28
N ASN A 278 6.77 -1.03 2.49
CA ASN A 278 6.01 0.18 2.76
C ASN A 278 6.65 1.06 3.84
N TRP A 279 6.27 2.33 3.84
CA TRP A 279 6.64 3.30 4.86
C TRP A 279 5.87 3.08 6.16
N SER A 280 4.55 3.00 6.07
CA SER A 280 3.68 2.73 7.21
C SER A 280 3.20 1.28 7.14
N PRO A 281 3.48 0.45 8.15
CA PRO A 281 3.23 -0.98 8.10
C PRO A 281 1.77 -1.33 7.79
N VAL A 282 1.57 -2.09 6.73
CA VAL A 282 0.28 -2.70 6.36
C VAL A 282 0.23 -4.10 6.94
N ARG A 283 -0.71 -4.37 7.82
CA ARG A 283 -0.83 -5.66 8.52
C ARG A 283 -1.74 -6.66 7.80
N HIS A 284 -2.59 -6.19 6.89
CA HIS A 284 -3.65 -7.00 6.28
C HIS A 284 -3.69 -6.79 4.77
N GLY A 285 -2.89 -7.56 4.06
CA GLY A 285 -2.98 -7.62 2.60
C GLY A 285 -2.58 -6.30 1.90
N CYS A 286 -3.47 -5.77 1.10
CA CYS A 286 -3.21 -4.57 0.30
C CYS A 286 -3.48 -3.27 1.08
N PRO A 287 -2.79 -2.18 0.79
CA PRO A 287 -2.96 -0.89 1.47
C PRO A 287 -4.37 -0.31 1.40
N HIS A 288 -5.05 -0.48 0.28
CA HIS A 288 -6.42 -0.02 0.10
C HIS A 288 -7.44 -0.75 1.02
N LEU A 289 -7.04 -1.88 1.60
CA LEU A 289 -7.80 -2.62 2.60
C LEU A 289 -7.46 -2.23 4.04
N SER A 290 -6.46 -1.41 4.21
CA SER A 290 -5.93 -1.02 5.51
C SER A 290 -5.73 0.50 5.56
N PRO A 291 -6.79 1.30 5.36
CA PRO A 291 -6.67 2.77 5.38
C PRO A 291 -6.18 3.30 6.72
N GLU A 292 -6.40 2.57 7.81
CA GLU A 292 -5.84 2.89 9.13
C GLU A 292 -4.32 2.71 9.18
N ALA A 293 -3.75 1.98 8.23
CA ALA A 293 -2.31 1.78 8.12
C ALA A 293 -1.58 2.97 7.46
N LEU A 294 -2.30 4.00 7.01
CA LEU A 294 -1.66 5.17 6.44
C LEU A 294 -0.93 5.98 7.51
N GLY A 295 0.29 6.41 7.17
CA GLY A 295 1.02 7.41 7.94
C GLY A 295 0.45 8.82 7.75
N THR A 296 1.10 9.81 8.34
CA THR A 296 0.67 11.22 8.25
C THR A 296 1.76 12.06 7.61
N LEU A 297 1.44 12.74 6.52
CA LEU A 297 2.24 13.83 6.00
C LEU A 297 1.81 15.13 6.66
N VAL A 298 2.78 15.92 7.10
CA VAL A 298 2.58 17.25 7.69
C VAL A 298 3.23 18.25 6.74
N LEU A 299 2.42 18.93 5.94
CA LEU A 299 2.91 20.00 5.07
C LEU A 299 3.31 21.20 5.91
N GLU A 300 4.59 21.53 5.92
CA GLU A 300 5.13 22.64 6.71
C GLU A 300 4.81 23.99 6.07
N LYS A 301 4.77 25.02 6.87
CA LYS A 301 4.65 26.38 6.38
C LYS A 301 5.90 26.73 5.55
N ALA A 302 5.69 27.58 4.53
CA ALA A 302 6.83 28.24 3.88
C ALA A 302 7.60 29.04 4.95
N ASP A 303 8.92 29.00 4.90
CA ASP A 303 9.73 29.90 5.71
C ASP A 303 9.38 31.35 5.35
N PRO A 304 9.31 32.26 6.34
CA PRO A 304 9.13 33.65 6.01
C PRO A 304 10.29 34.13 5.12
N PRO A 305 10.02 35.00 4.13
CA PRO A 305 11.08 35.54 3.27
C PRO A 305 12.15 36.21 4.18
N LYS A 306 13.41 35.85 3.91
CA LYS A 306 14.58 36.42 4.60
C LYS A 306 14.80 37.86 4.20
#